data_9a61323c5d0497dd555d9acf66b50707
#
_entry.id   9a61323c5d0497dd555d9acf66b50707
#
_cell.length_a   1.000
_cell.length_b   1.000
_cell.length_c   1.000
_cell.angle_alpha   90.00
_cell.angle_beta   90.00
_cell.angle_gamma   90.00
#
_symmetry.space_group_name_H-M   'P 1'
#
loop_
_entity.id
_entity.type
_entity.pdbx_description
1 polymer ?
#
loop_
_entity_poly.entity_id
_entity_poly.type
_entity_poly.pdbx_seq_one_letter_code
_entity_poly.pdbx_strand_id
1 'polypeptide(L)'
;TTPTASGNQAMSIHDITFCRPSATVSVTKISSILSDPVNGTTNPKRIPDAIVQYCILVSNSGSATANAVVATDSLAGPFTYVPGSMRSGTNCGTAASVEDDNATGSDETDPYGAFLGGSTITATAASLAPASSFALTFQVTLD
;
A
#
# COMPACT_ATOMS: atom_id res chain seq x y z
N THR A 1 -74.47 5.22 -10.43
CA THR A 1 -73.39 4.79 -9.52
C THR A 1 -72.12 5.48 -9.92
N THR A 2 -71.70 6.48 -9.14
CA THR A 2 -70.44 7.16 -9.28
C THR A 2 -69.28 6.27 -8.76
N PRO A 3 -68.18 6.10 -9.48
CA PRO A 3 -67.04 5.39 -8.96
C PRO A 3 -66.37 6.23 -7.89
N THR A 4 -66.21 5.64 -6.72
CA THR A 4 -65.43 6.21 -5.60
C THR A 4 -63.98 6.22 -6.00
N ALA A 5 -63.38 7.39 -6.02
CA ALA A 5 -61.93 7.54 -6.23
C ALA A 5 -61.19 6.78 -5.11
N SER A 6 -60.42 5.78 -5.51
CA SER A 6 -59.46 5.10 -4.63
C SER A 6 -58.47 6.12 -4.10
N GLY A 7 -58.40 6.23 -2.80
CA GLY A 7 -57.56 7.15 -2.12
C GLY A 7 -56.11 7.01 -2.54
N ASN A 8 -55.50 8.17 -2.76
CA ASN A 8 -54.06 8.30 -3.01
C ASN A 8 -53.32 7.80 -1.77
N GLN A 9 -52.79 6.59 -1.86
CA GLN A 9 -51.92 6.05 -0.83
C GLN A 9 -50.65 6.82 -0.87
N ALA A 10 -50.50 7.81 0.01
CA ALA A 10 -49.23 8.45 0.22
C ALA A 10 -48.25 7.40 0.77
N MET A 11 -47.32 6.99 -0.07
CA MET A 11 -46.21 6.17 0.37
C MET A 11 -45.31 7.06 1.22
N SER A 12 -45.35 6.85 2.53
CA SER A 12 -44.42 7.46 3.48
C SER A 12 -43.06 6.79 3.32
N ILE A 13 -42.11 7.48 2.70
CA ILE A 13 -40.73 7.03 2.65
C ILE A 13 -40.12 7.40 4.00
N HIS A 14 -40.11 6.43 4.93
CA HIS A 14 -39.40 6.57 6.18
C HIS A 14 -37.96 6.14 5.97
N ASP A 15 -37.02 7.02 6.30
CA ASP A 15 -35.60 6.76 6.39
C ASP A 15 -34.89 6.35 5.09
N ILE A 16 -34.67 7.30 4.20
CA ILE A 16 -33.67 7.13 3.15
C ILE A 16 -32.31 7.54 3.73
N THR A 17 -31.55 6.54 4.19
CA THR A 17 -30.15 6.75 4.57
C THR A 17 -29.28 6.76 3.32
N PHE A 18 -28.81 7.91 2.89
CA PHE A 18 -27.82 8.03 1.82
C PHE A 18 -26.44 7.68 2.37
N CYS A 19 -25.97 6.44 2.15
CA CYS A 19 -24.57 6.09 2.37
C CYS A 19 -23.71 6.73 1.30
N ARG A 20 -22.89 7.71 1.67
CA ARG A 20 -21.91 8.32 0.78
C ARG A 20 -20.69 7.37 0.69
N PRO A 21 -20.32 6.87 -0.50
CA PRO A 21 -19.11 6.09 -0.64
C PRO A 21 -17.88 6.91 -0.22
N SER A 22 -17.00 6.34 0.59
CA SER A 22 -15.76 6.97 1.03
C SER A 22 -14.60 6.01 0.96
N ALA A 23 -13.41 6.50 0.58
CA ALA A 23 -12.17 5.75 0.68
C ALA A 23 -11.69 5.79 2.14
N THR A 24 -11.14 4.67 2.60
CA THR A 24 -10.49 4.56 3.92
C THR A 24 -9.14 3.88 3.72
N VAL A 25 -8.08 4.68 3.68
CA VAL A 25 -6.73 4.19 3.42
C VAL A 25 -5.97 4.01 4.73
N SER A 26 -5.31 2.88 4.86
CA SER A 26 -4.42 2.55 5.98
C SER A 26 -3.07 2.09 5.47
N VAL A 27 -2.01 2.32 6.26
CA VAL A 27 -0.63 1.91 5.95
C VAL A 27 -0.11 1.05 7.10
N THR A 28 0.52 -0.07 6.75
CA THR A 28 1.21 -0.95 7.69
C THR A 28 2.63 -1.19 7.21
N LYS A 29 3.62 -1.09 8.11
CA LYS A 29 5.01 -1.43 7.84
C LYS A 29 5.39 -2.67 8.63
N ILE A 30 5.95 -3.67 7.95
CA ILE A 30 6.49 -4.89 8.56
C ILE A 30 7.94 -5.10 8.11
N SER A 31 8.69 -5.91 8.84
CA SER A 31 10.07 -6.25 8.48
C SER A 31 10.35 -7.71 8.73
N SER A 32 11.23 -8.27 7.91
CA SER A 32 11.80 -9.61 8.08
C SER A 32 13.31 -9.55 7.86
N ILE A 33 14.06 -10.40 8.56
CA ILE A 33 15.50 -10.53 8.37
C ILE A 33 15.72 -11.59 7.30
N LEU A 34 16.39 -11.23 6.21
CA LEU A 34 16.63 -12.15 5.11
C LEU A 34 17.89 -12.97 5.34
N SER A 35 18.95 -12.34 5.85
CA SER A 35 20.21 -12.99 6.13
C SER A 35 21.02 -12.21 7.15
N ASP A 36 21.99 -12.87 7.78
CA ASP A 36 23.01 -12.23 8.61
C ASP A 36 24.39 -12.85 8.33
N PRO A 37 25.48 -12.17 8.69
CA PRO A 37 26.84 -12.64 8.38
C PRO A 37 27.27 -13.89 9.17
N VAL A 38 26.54 -14.27 10.22
CA VAL A 38 26.88 -15.42 11.07
C VAL A 38 26.09 -16.67 10.67
N ASN A 39 24.78 -16.52 10.46
CA ASN A 39 23.86 -17.64 10.21
C ASN A 39 23.44 -17.76 8.73
N GLY A 40 23.83 -16.81 7.90
CA GLY A 40 23.33 -16.72 6.52
C GLY A 40 21.82 -16.55 6.49
N THR A 41 21.12 -17.39 5.73
CA THR A 41 19.65 -17.40 5.63
C THR A 41 18.96 -18.33 6.63
N THR A 42 19.74 -19.09 7.44
CA THR A 42 19.20 -20.06 8.39
C THR A 42 19.00 -19.42 9.75
N ASN A 43 17.75 -19.10 10.10
CA ASN A 43 17.40 -18.44 11.36
C ASN A 43 18.20 -17.14 11.61
N PRO A 44 18.21 -16.20 10.64
CA PRO A 44 19.04 -15.02 10.70
C PRO A 44 18.64 -14.11 11.86
N LYS A 45 19.62 -13.35 12.37
CA LYS A 45 19.47 -12.45 13.51
C LYS A 45 19.66 -11.01 13.08
N ARG A 46 19.03 -10.10 13.82
CA ARG A 46 19.18 -8.64 13.63
C ARG A 46 20.46 -8.17 14.30
N ILE A 47 21.55 -8.34 13.57
CA ILE A 47 22.91 -7.93 13.99
C ILE A 47 23.53 -7.02 12.90
N PRO A 48 24.62 -6.32 13.14
CA PRO A 48 25.32 -5.55 12.11
C PRO A 48 25.56 -6.39 10.84
N ASP A 49 25.50 -5.75 9.69
CA ASP A 49 25.57 -6.33 8.35
C ASP A 49 24.43 -7.30 7.99
N ALA A 50 23.41 -7.47 8.83
CA ALA A 50 22.22 -8.23 8.46
C ALA A 50 21.39 -7.51 7.41
N ILE A 51 20.88 -8.27 6.44
CA ILE A 51 19.94 -7.75 5.44
C ILE A 51 18.52 -7.90 5.95
N VAL A 52 17.84 -6.78 6.07
CA VAL A 52 16.44 -6.69 6.50
C VAL A 52 15.59 -6.23 5.34
N GLN A 53 14.52 -6.96 5.05
CA GLN A 53 13.49 -6.51 4.13
C GLN A 53 12.37 -5.84 4.89
N TYR A 54 12.02 -4.64 4.47
CA TYR A 54 10.81 -3.94 4.87
C TYR A 54 9.72 -4.13 3.82
N CYS A 55 8.48 -4.14 4.27
CA CYS A 55 7.31 -4.03 3.40
C CYS A 55 6.38 -2.95 3.93
N ILE A 56 5.99 -2.04 3.06
CA ILE A 56 4.93 -1.07 3.25
C ILE A 56 3.70 -1.62 2.54
N LEU A 57 2.64 -1.90 3.29
CA LEU A 57 1.36 -2.34 2.76
C LEU A 57 0.34 -1.22 2.91
N VAL A 58 -0.24 -0.78 1.81
CA VAL A 58 -1.29 0.23 1.76
C VAL A 58 -2.59 -0.43 1.37
N SER A 59 -3.64 -0.24 2.16
CA SER A 59 -4.94 -0.89 1.97
C SER A 59 -6.07 0.12 1.96
N ASN A 60 -7.03 -0.03 1.06
CA ASN A 60 -8.27 0.74 1.04
C ASN A 60 -9.43 -0.15 1.50
N SER A 61 -9.85 0.00 2.74
CA SER A 61 -11.00 -0.71 3.33
C SER A 61 -12.33 0.03 3.12
N GLY A 62 -12.31 1.17 2.45
CA GLY A 62 -13.50 1.97 2.17
C GLY A 62 -14.36 1.42 1.06
N SER A 63 -15.46 2.11 0.78
CA SER A 63 -16.43 1.76 -0.27
C SER A 63 -16.26 2.56 -1.57
N ALA A 64 -15.31 3.50 -1.60
CA ALA A 64 -14.93 4.27 -2.79
C ALA A 64 -13.45 4.05 -3.15
N THR A 65 -13.10 4.27 -4.41
CA THR A 65 -11.71 4.28 -4.87
C THR A 65 -10.94 5.44 -4.23
N ALA A 66 -9.76 5.17 -3.71
CA ALA A 66 -8.78 6.18 -3.34
C ALA A 66 -7.95 6.54 -4.57
N ASN A 67 -7.76 7.82 -4.85
CA ASN A 67 -6.97 8.30 -5.99
C ASN A 67 -5.72 9.03 -5.48
N ALA A 68 -4.66 9.00 -6.30
CA ALA A 68 -3.38 9.65 -6.00
C ALA A 68 -2.84 9.22 -4.62
N VAL A 69 -2.80 7.92 -4.38
CA VAL A 69 -2.33 7.36 -3.11
C VAL A 69 -0.82 7.45 -3.04
N VAL A 70 -0.29 8.01 -1.96
CA VAL A 70 1.14 8.15 -1.71
C VAL A 70 1.43 7.67 -0.29
N ALA A 71 2.41 6.79 -0.14
CA ALA A 71 2.96 6.39 1.14
C ALA A 71 4.46 6.70 1.18
N THR A 72 4.93 7.25 2.29
CA THR A 72 6.34 7.59 2.47
C THR A 72 6.91 6.93 3.71
N ASP A 73 8.20 6.56 3.62
CA ASP A 73 8.95 5.99 4.73
C ASP A 73 10.34 6.65 4.81
N SER A 74 10.63 7.29 5.92
CA SER A 74 11.94 7.90 6.14
C SER A 74 12.93 6.86 6.65
N LEU A 75 14.03 6.69 5.90
CA LEU A 75 15.14 5.84 6.29
C LEU A 75 16.02 6.58 7.30
N ALA A 76 15.53 6.67 8.54
CA ALA A 76 16.26 7.27 9.66
C ALA A 76 16.69 6.17 10.64
N GLY A 77 17.96 5.86 10.68
CA GLY A 77 18.47 4.82 11.58
C GLY A 77 19.87 4.33 11.19
N PRO A 78 20.46 3.45 11.99
CA PRO A 78 21.73 2.83 11.69
C PRO A 78 21.53 1.70 10.66
N PHE A 79 21.21 2.07 9.43
CA PHE A 79 21.08 1.13 8.31
C PHE A 79 21.25 1.87 6.97
N THR A 80 21.75 1.13 5.99
CA THR A 80 22.02 1.60 4.64
C THR A 80 21.04 0.92 3.66
N TYR A 81 20.41 1.71 2.79
CA TYR A 81 19.52 1.20 1.75
C TYR A 81 20.29 0.31 0.75
N VAL A 82 19.73 -0.80 0.34
CA VAL A 82 20.28 -1.67 -0.71
C VAL A 82 19.73 -1.23 -2.07
N PRO A 83 20.55 -0.62 -2.94
CA PRO A 83 20.10 -0.12 -4.25
C PRO A 83 19.47 -1.20 -5.14
N GLY A 84 18.41 -0.83 -5.87
CA GLY A 84 17.69 -1.73 -6.79
C GLY A 84 16.90 -2.84 -6.11
N SER A 85 16.66 -2.73 -4.79
CA SER A 85 15.94 -3.74 -4.02
C SER A 85 14.43 -3.54 -3.98
N MET A 86 13.91 -2.45 -4.54
CA MET A 86 12.48 -2.16 -4.53
C MET A 86 11.68 -3.12 -5.40
N ARG A 87 10.58 -3.62 -4.85
CA ARG A 87 9.62 -4.46 -5.58
C ARG A 87 8.21 -4.08 -5.16
N SER A 88 7.34 -3.88 -6.14
CA SER A 88 5.92 -3.60 -5.92
C SER A 88 5.03 -4.81 -6.22
N GLY A 89 3.79 -4.76 -5.72
CA GLY A 89 2.80 -5.79 -5.93
C GLY A 89 1.52 -5.53 -5.13
N THR A 90 0.64 -6.50 -5.09
CA THR A 90 -0.63 -6.36 -4.36
C THR A 90 -0.51 -6.66 -2.85
N ASN A 91 0.52 -7.39 -2.45
CA ASN A 91 0.81 -7.70 -1.05
C ASN A 91 2.30 -8.00 -0.84
N CYS A 92 2.74 -8.03 0.41
CA CYS A 92 4.15 -8.20 0.77
C CYS A 92 4.76 -9.53 0.32
N GLY A 93 3.97 -10.59 0.25
CA GLY A 93 4.46 -11.93 -0.12
C GLY A 93 4.58 -12.15 -1.62
N THR A 94 3.97 -11.30 -2.44
CA THR A 94 3.94 -11.41 -3.91
C THR A 94 4.45 -10.17 -4.63
N ALA A 95 5.04 -9.22 -3.92
CA ALA A 95 5.68 -8.05 -4.51
C ALA A 95 6.90 -8.49 -5.35
N ALA A 96 6.79 -8.43 -6.67
CA ALA A 96 7.77 -8.96 -7.62
C ALA A 96 8.09 -8.02 -8.79
N SER A 97 7.23 -7.02 -9.06
CA SER A 97 7.52 -5.99 -10.06
C SER A 97 8.73 -5.18 -9.62
N VAL A 98 9.72 -5.07 -10.50
CA VAL A 98 10.93 -4.31 -10.20
C VAL A 98 10.63 -2.83 -10.32
N GLU A 99 10.93 -2.10 -9.26
CA GLU A 99 10.94 -0.66 -9.26
C GLU A 99 12.40 -0.19 -9.26
N ASP A 100 12.71 0.85 -9.98
CA ASP A 100 14.04 1.46 -9.90
C ASP A 100 14.12 2.47 -8.72
N ASP A 101 15.27 3.07 -8.51
CA ASP A 101 15.47 3.96 -7.37
C ASP A 101 15.16 5.43 -7.71
N ASN A 102 14.76 5.73 -8.96
CA ASN A 102 14.46 7.09 -9.42
C ASN A 102 12.95 7.32 -9.60
N ALA A 103 12.54 8.57 -9.73
CA ALA A 103 11.13 8.96 -9.80
C ALA A 103 10.64 9.12 -11.25
N THR A 104 11.31 8.49 -12.23
CA THR A 104 10.99 8.67 -13.65
C THR A 104 11.13 7.36 -14.39
N GLY A 105 10.13 6.99 -15.15
CA GLY A 105 10.16 5.77 -15.95
C GLY A 105 8.76 5.23 -16.20
N SER A 106 8.69 4.09 -16.84
CA SER A 106 7.43 3.37 -17.07
C SER A 106 7.01 2.54 -15.85
N ASP A 107 7.96 2.19 -15.00
CA ASP A 107 7.79 1.47 -13.74
C ASP A 107 7.01 2.29 -12.70
N GLU A 108 7.01 3.63 -12.81
CA GLU A 108 6.21 4.50 -11.93
C GLU A 108 4.68 4.36 -12.12
N THR A 109 4.23 3.64 -13.13
CA THR A 109 2.81 3.56 -13.50
C THR A 109 2.32 2.14 -13.82
N ASP A 110 3.08 1.09 -13.58
CA ASP A 110 2.79 -0.30 -14.00
C ASP A 110 2.41 -1.33 -12.89
N PRO A 111 1.37 -1.23 -12.10
CA PRO A 111 0.42 -0.16 -11.83
C PRO A 111 0.80 0.69 -10.61
N TYR A 112 1.92 0.43 -9.97
CA TYR A 112 2.46 1.09 -8.78
C TYR A 112 3.82 1.68 -9.11
N GLY A 113 4.22 2.73 -8.43
CA GLY A 113 5.55 3.31 -8.57
C GLY A 113 6.25 3.41 -7.23
N ALA A 114 7.57 3.44 -7.24
CA ALA A 114 8.37 3.67 -6.05
C ALA A 114 9.73 4.26 -6.37
N PHE A 115 10.20 5.16 -5.52
CA PHE A 115 11.52 5.76 -5.66
C PHE A 115 12.15 6.14 -4.32
N LEU A 116 13.46 6.34 -4.35
CA LEU A 116 14.24 6.86 -3.24
C LEU A 116 14.58 8.33 -3.47
N GLY A 117 13.99 9.22 -2.70
CA GLY A 117 14.28 10.66 -2.68
C GLY A 117 15.13 11.04 -1.47
N GLY A 118 16.44 11.12 -1.64
CA GLY A 118 17.37 11.35 -0.50
C GLY A 118 17.34 10.17 0.47
N SER A 119 16.75 10.33 1.65
CA SER A 119 16.56 9.25 2.63
C SER A 119 15.09 8.84 2.78
N THR A 120 14.23 9.17 1.83
CA THR A 120 12.81 8.86 1.91
C THR A 120 12.42 7.92 0.77
N ILE A 121 11.89 6.76 1.12
CA ILE A 121 11.20 5.86 0.19
C ILE A 121 9.80 6.42 -0.03
N THR A 122 9.40 6.53 -1.29
CA THR A 122 8.05 6.92 -1.68
C THR A 122 7.43 5.80 -2.50
N ALA A 123 6.22 5.40 -2.16
CA ALA A 123 5.43 4.43 -2.91
C ALA A 123 4.13 5.10 -3.40
N THR A 124 3.77 4.90 -4.65
CA THR A 124 2.64 5.57 -5.29
C THR A 124 1.69 4.58 -5.96
N ALA A 125 0.42 4.95 -5.99
CA ALA A 125 -0.59 4.29 -6.81
C ALA A 125 -1.55 5.36 -7.37
N ALA A 126 -1.78 5.37 -8.67
CA ALA A 126 -2.71 6.31 -9.30
C ALA A 126 -4.12 6.15 -8.75
N SER A 127 -4.52 4.91 -8.45
CA SER A 127 -5.80 4.59 -7.81
C SER A 127 -5.71 3.27 -7.04
N LEU A 128 -6.49 3.16 -5.97
CA LEU A 128 -6.64 1.97 -5.16
C LEU A 128 -8.13 1.69 -4.96
N ALA A 129 -8.63 0.65 -5.61
CA ALA A 129 -10.04 0.30 -5.58
C ALA A 129 -10.51 -0.08 -4.15
N PRO A 130 -11.84 -0.09 -3.88
CA PRO A 130 -12.38 -0.63 -2.64
C PRO A 130 -11.88 -2.06 -2.38
N ALA A 131 -11.60 -2.38 -1.12
CA ALA A 131 -11.10 -3.68 -0.67
C ALA A 131 -9.82 -4.16 -1.38
N SER A 132 -9.01 -3.23 -1.91
CA SER A 132 -7.74 -3.51 -2.57
C SER A 132 -6.57 -3.02 -1.73
N SER A 133 -5.38 -3.56 -2.02
CA SER A 133 -4.12 -3.14 -1.43
C SER A 133 -3.01 -3.10 -2.46
N PHE A 134 -1.97 -2.32 -2.18
CA PHE A 134 -0.68 -2.46 -2.82
C PHE A 134 0.43 -2.51 -1.78
N ALA A 135 1.55 -3.09 -2.15
CA ALA A 135 2.70 -3.26 -1.29
C ALA A 135 3.98 -2.84 -2.01
N LEU A 136 4.88 -2.22 -1.27
CA LEU A 136 6.26 -1.99 -1.68
C LEU A 136 7.19 -2.72 -0.70
N THR A 137 8.09 -3.55 -1.21
CA THR A 137 9.20 -4.12 -0.46
C THR A 137 10.51 -3.46 -0.85
N PHE A 138 11.41 -3.31 0.09
CA PHE A 138 12.78 -2.84 -0.13
C PHE A 138 13.71 -3.40 0.95
N GLN A 139 15.01 -3.39 0.71
CA GLN A 139 16.00 -3.95 1.62
C GLN A 139 16.94 -2.88 2.17
N VAL A 140 17.41 -3.14 3.38
CA VAL A 140 18.45 -2.35 4.03
C VAL A 140 19.49 -3.29 4.66
N THR A 141 20.72 -2.83 4.77
CA THR A 141 21.77 -3.45 5.59
C THR A 141 21.83 -2.72 6.92
N LEU A 142 21.87 -3.44 8.03
CA LEU A 142 22.07 -2.85 9.35
C LEU A 142 23.54 -2.46 9.52
N ASP A 143 23.79 -1.27 10.08
CA ASP A 143 25.15 -0.76 10.39
C ASP A 143 25.64 -1.24 11.75
#